data_33fa2408f16bb82c7f44e4417371faa7
#
_entry.id   33fa2408f16bb82c7f44e4417371faa7
#
_cell.length_a   1.000
_cell.length_b   1.000
_cell.length_c   1.000
_cell.angle_alpha   90.00
_cell.angle_beta   90.00
_cell.angle_gamma   90.00
#
_symmetry.space_group_name_H-M   'P 1'
#
loop_
_entity.id
_entity.type
_entity.pdbx_description
1 polymer ?
#
loop_
_entity_poly.entity_id
_entity_poly.type
_entity_poly.pdbx_seq_one_letter_code
_entity_poly.pdbx_strand_id
1 'polypeptide(L)'
;MNVVIEGSGASAGSALTADGLSKRFGHRAAFEDVSFEIGYGEVFGFLGPNGAGKTTTVRTLGTLLTPTSGSATVAGLALTPDNGVEIRRRISIMPESPGLYLRLSVLENLRCFADLYQVPKAPARIDDVLEAVRLTDRAKDACGSLSKGLRQRVALARALLSDPQVLFLDEPTSGLDPVAARAVHDLIDSLRKRGVTIFLTTHRLDEAERLCDRVAILSTTLRTIGRPEQLRDELFARTLTVRTAHPLPEPDRVFRDLPNVIGWHEDGRSTYVLTVTDATLAAPDVTRALVKDDADVLTISASHHSLEDVYLELVSNDGQTDRPRP
;
A
#
# COMPACT_ATOMS: atom_id res chain seq x y z
N MET A 1 0.67 21.31 11.68
CA MET A 1 0.31 20.91 13.06
C MET A 1 0.28 19.39 13.03
N ASN A 2 1.40 18.73 13.44
CA ASN A 2 1.57 17.29 13.35
C ASN A 2 0.71 16.62 14.42
N VAL A 3 -0.28 15.85 14.00
CA VAL A 3 -1.07 15.01 14.90
C VAL A 3 -0.36 13.65 15.00
N VAL A 4 0.37 13.47 16.09
CA VAL A 4 0.87 12.16 16.53
C VAL A 4 -0.25 11.48 17.29
N ILE A 5 -0.81 10.41 16.75
CA ILE A 5 -1.78 9.57 17.47
C ILE A 5 -1.00 8.44 18.15
N GLU A 6 -0.90 8.53 19.47
CA GLU A 6 -0.42 7.43 20.33
C GLU A 6 -1.44 6.29 20.33
N GLY A 7 -1.06 5.17 19.74
CA GLY A 7 -1.76 3.89 19.86
C GLY A 7 -0.99 2.98 20.78
N SER A 8 -1.34 2.93 22.08
CA SER A 8 -0.78 1.97 23.02
C SER A 8 -1.35 0.58 22.80
N GLY A 9 -0.51 -0.34 22.35
CA GLY A 9 -0.77 -1.77 22.29
C GLY A 9 0.54 -2.54 22.39
N ALA A 10 0.65 -3.43 23.35
CA ALA A 10 1.82 -4.15 23.86
C ALA A 10 2.91 -4.51 22.84
N SER A 11 4.16 -4.22 23.17
CA SER A 11 5.38 -4.37 22.42
C SER A 11 5.69 -5.81 21.97
N ALA A 12 5.26 -6.20 20.78
CA ALA A 12 6.08 -7.00 19.91
C ALA A 12 6.99 -5.99 19.18
N GLY A 13 8.33 -6.12 19.26
CA GLY A 13 9.26 -5.13 18.75
C GLY A 13 9.00 -4.77 17.29
N SER A 14 9.34 -3.54 16.90
CA SER A 14 9.12 -3.04 15.53
C SER A 14 10.06 -3.71 14.54
N ALA A 15 9.55 -4.11 13.38
CA ALA A 15 10.35 -4.66 12.30
C ALA A 15 11.17 -3.56 11.60
N LEU A 16 10.58 -2.37 11.47
CA LEU A 16 11.21 -1.18 10.90
C LEU A 16 10.80 0.06 11.69
N THR A 17 11.76 0.92 11.96
CA THR A 17 11.50 2.30 12.42
C THR A 17 12.32 3.29 11.61
N ALA A 18 11.78 4.46 11.38
CA ALA A 18 12.50 5.61 10.85
C ALA A 18 12.13 6.84 11.68
N ASP A 19 13.12 7.66 12.02
CA ASP A 19 12.96 8.88 12.79
C ASP A 19 13.72 10.01 12.12
N GLY A 20 12.99 10.98 11.55
CA GLY A 20 13.52 12.11 10.81
C GLY A 20 14.42 11.72 9.64
N LEU A 21 14.23 10.52 9.07
CA LEU A 21 15.11 9.96 8.06
C LEU A 21 15.07 10.79 6.78
N SER A 22 16.24 11.18 6.27
CA SER A 22 16.35 12.00 5.06
C SER A 22 17.46 11.52 4.15
N LYS A 23 17.29 11.71 2.82
CA LYS A 23 18.32 11.47 1.82
C LYS A 23 18.36 12.57 0.79
N ARG A 24 19.53 13.15 0.63
CA ARG A 24 19.80 14.17 -0.39
C ARG A 24 20.93 13.71 -1.31
N PHE A 25 20.86 14.12 -2.58
CA PHE A 25 21.93 13.99 -3.58
C PHE A 25 22.32 15.39 -4.02
N GLY A 26 23.44 15.89 -3.50
CA GLY A 26 23.78 17.30 -3.63
C GLY A 26 22.69 18.20 -3.06
N HIS A 27 22.14 19.09 -3.89
CA HIS A 27 21.07 20.02 -3.47
C HIS A 27 19.66 19.41 -3.56
N ARG A 28 19.49 18.27 -4.24
CA ARG A 28 18.18 17.65 -4.44
C ARG A 28 17.87 16.70 -3.29
N ALA A 29 16.75 16.95 -2.59
CA ALA A 29 16.19 15.97 -1.67
C ALA A 29 15.53 14.85 -2.47
N ALA A 30 15.83 13.60 -2.11
CA ALA A 30 15.10 12.43 -2.60
C ALA A 30 13.90 12.17 -1.69
N PHE A 31 14.10 12.25 -0.37
CA PHE A 31 13.06 12.29 0.65
C PHE A 31 13.60 13.02 1.88
N GLU A 32 12.70 13.61 2.67
CA GLU A 32 13.07 14.50 3.77
C GLU A 32 12.14 14.28 4.97
N ASP A 33 12.73 14.20 6.18
CA ASP A 33 12.05 14.14 7.47
C ASP A 33 10.96 13.04 7.55
N VAL A 34 11.32 11.82 7.14
CA VAL A 34 10.41 10.70 7.09
C VAL A 34 10.48 9.90 8.39
N SER A 35 9.35 9.84 9.11
CA SER A 35 9.21 9.11 10.36
C SER A 35 8.05 8.13 10.30
N PHE A 36 8.31 6.84 10.61
CA PHE A 36 7.30 5.79 10.68
C PHE A 36 7.79 4.59 11.49
N GLU A 37 6.83 3.75 11.87
CA GLU A 37 7.06 2.49 12.56
C GLU A 37 6.22 1.39 11.90
N ILE A 38 6.79 0.18 11.76
CA ILE A 38 6.15 -1.00 11.15
C ILE A 38 6.33 -2.19 12.07
N GLY A 39 5.23 -2.87 12.40
CA GLY A 39 5.22 -4.08 13.21
C GLY A 39 5.66 -5.31 12.42
N TYR A 40 6.08 -6.37 13.13
CA TYR A 40 6.32 -7.67 12.49
C TYR A 40 5.00 -8.25 11.95
N GLY A 41 5.08 -8.85 10.75
CA GLY A 41 3.93 -9.44 10.06
C GLY A 41 3.00 -8.44 9.37
N GLU A 42 3.30 -7.13 9.43
CA GLU A 42 2.54 -6.06 8.79
C GLU A 42 2.90 -5.96 7.30
N VAL A 43 1.90 -5.70 6.44
CA VAL A 43 2.10 -5.23 5.06
C VAL A 43 1.91 -3.72 5.04
N PHE A 44 3.00 -3.01 4.87
CA PHE A 44 3.04 -1.55 4.86
C PHE A 44 3.26 -1.00 3.45
N GLY A 45 2.31 -0.20 2.98
CA GLY A 45 2.35 0.46 1.67
C GLY A 45 3.04 1.82 1.73
N PHE A 46 4.05 2.04 0.88
CA PHE A 46 4.74 3.31 0.75
C PHE A 46 4.40 3.93 -0.61
N LEU A 47 3.46 4.87 -0.61
CA LEU A 47 2.76 5.36 -1.79
C LEU A 47 3.28 6.73 -2.21
N GLY A 48 3.17 7.03 -3.50
CA GLY A 48 3.52 8.35 -4.00
C GLY A 48 3.83 8.35 -5.49
N PRO A 49 3.93 9.52 -6.12
CA PRO A 49 4.21 9.63 -7.55
C PRO A 49 5.63 9.16 -7.88
N ASN A 50 5.93 9.06 -9.16
CA ASN A 50 7.28 8.81 -9.62
C ASN A 50 8.20 9.96 -9.22
N GLY A 51 9.35 9.62 -8.63
CA GLY A 51 10.29 10.61 -8.12
C GLY A 51 10.03 11.07 -6.67
N ALA A 52 9.00 10.59 -6.00
CA ALA A 52 8.70 10.94 -4.60
C ALA A 52 9.73 10.44 -3.57
N GLY A 53 10.66 9.57 -3.98
CA GLY A 53 11.68 9.03 -3.08
C GLY A 53 11.49 7.58 -2.66
N LYS A 54 10.41 6.88 -3.09
CA LYS A 54 10.06 5.51 -2.69
C LYS A 54 11.22 4.51 -2.82
N THR A 55 11.74 4.33 -4.03
CA THR A 55 12.90 3.45 -4.29
C THR A 55 14.15 3.88 -3.52
N THR A 56 14.35 5.20 -3.35
CA THR A 56 15.49 5.71 -2.57
C THR A 56 15.35 5.34 -1.10
N THR A 57 14.14 5.40 -0.54
CA THR A 57 13.86 4.98 0.84
C THR A 57 14.13 3.48 1.00
N VAL A 58 13.64 2.63 0.09
CA VAL A 58 13.94 1.18 0.08
C VAL A 58 15.45 0.93 0.05
N ARG A 59 16.19 1.61 -0.83
CA ARG A 59 17.65 1.46 -0.92
C ARG A 59 18.38 1.94 0.33
N THR A 60 17.86 2.96 0.98
CA THR A 60 18.43 3.49 2.24
C THR A 60 18.21 2.49 3.38
N LEU A 61 16.97 2.02 3.59
CA LEU A 61 16.65 1.02 4.61
C LEU A 61 17.35 -0.32 4.32
N GLY A 62 17.51 -0.65 3.04
CA GLY A 62 18.23 -1.84 2.57
C GLY A 62 19.75 -1.73 2.62
N THR A 63 20.31 -0.70 3.24
CA THR A 63 21.76 -0.46 3.41
C THR A 63 22.55 -0.23 2.12
N LEU A 64 21.87 0.03 0.99
CA LEU A 64 22.51 0.33 -0.29
C LEU A 64 22.90 1.81 -0.41
N LEU A 65 22.26 2.67 0.37
CA LEU A 65 22.50 4.10 0.45
C LEU A 65 22.59 4.52 1.92
N THR A 66 23.58 5.32 2.26
CA THR A 66 23.67 5.95 3.59
C THR A 66 22.67 7.12 3.68
N PRO A 67 21.88 7.25 4.75
CA PRO A 67 21.04 8.43 4.96
C PRO A 67 21.89 9.69 5.11
N THR A 68 21.30 10.85 4.83
CA THR A 68 21.95 12.15 5.03
C THR A 68 21.76 12.63 6.47
N SER A 69 20.59 12.36 7.06
CA SER A 69 20.24 12.66 8.46
C SER A 69 19.12 11.74 8.96
N GLY A 70 18.85 11.82 10.24
CA GLY A 70 17.88 10.98 10.92
C GLY A 70 18.44 9.60 11.27
N SER A 71 17.59 8.75 11.83
CA SER A 71 17.94 7.39 12.24
C SER A 71 16.88 6.39 11.80
N ALA A 72 17.27 5.10 11.76
CA ALA A 72 16.32 4.01 11.49
C ALA A 72 16.80 2.73 12.19
N THR A 73 15.84 1.82 12.43
CA THR A 73 16.14 0.43 12.76
C THR A 73 15.52 -0.48 11.70
N VAL A 74 16.22 -1.56 11.35
CA VAL A 74 15.78 -2.53 10.35
C VAL A 74 15.98 -3.93 10.92
N ALA A 75 14.92 -4.70 11.01
CA ALA A 75 14.92 -6.04 11.60
C ALA A 75 15.59 -6.07 12.99
N GLY A 76 15.27 -5.05 13.84
CA GLY A 76 15.77 -4.90 15.19
C GLY A 76 17.21 -4.38 15.30
N LEU A 77 17.85 -3.98 14.19
CA LEU A 77 19.22 -3.46 14.18
C LEU A 77 19.26 -1.98 13.74
N ALA A 78 20.05 -1.16 14.44
CA ALA A 78 20.28 0.22 14.04
C ALA A 78 20.90 0.28 12.63
N LEU A 79 20.37 1.19 11.78
CA LEU A 79 20.84 1.40 10.42
C LEU A 79 22.18 2.16 10.43
N THR A 80 23.25 1.44 10.69
CA THR A 80 24.63 1.94 10.70
C THR A 80 25.49 1.14 9.73
N PRO A 81 26.64 1.68 9.28
CA PRO A 81 27.57 0.92 8.43
C PRO A 81 28.00 -0.41 9.04
N ASP A 82 28.24 -0.44 10.35
CA ASP A 82 28.71 -1.64 11.08
C ASP A 82 27.67 -2.76 11.07
N ASN A 83 26.37 -2.42 11.16
CA ASN A 83 25.28 -3.38 11.13
C ASN A 83 24.87 -3.78 9.72
N GLY A 84 25.39 -3.14 8.68
CA GLY A 84 24.91 -3.31 7.31
C GLY A 84 24.94 -4.75 6.80
N VAL A 85 25.96 -5.54 7.15
CA VAL A 85 26.01 -6.96 6.75
C VAL A 85 24.93 -7.77 7.43
N GLU A 86 24.77 -7.58 8.74
CA GLU A 86 23.79 -8.32 9.53
C GLU A 86 22.34 -7.95 9.17
N ILE A 87 22.09 -6.68 8.87
CA ILE A 87 20.79 -6.22 8.33
C ILE A 87 20.50 -6.97 7.02
N ARG A 88 21.44 -7.01 6.06
CA ARG A 88 21.25 -7.69 4.76
C ARG A 88 20.99 -9.19 4.88
N ARG A 89 21.43 -9.83 5.97
CA ARG A 89 21.09 -11.23 6.26
C ARG A 89 19.65 -11.43 6.69
N ARG A 90 19.01 -10.39 7.24
CA ARG A 90 17.66 -10.45 7.79
C ARG A 90 16.60 -9.89 6.84
N ILE A 91 17.01 -9.24 5.77
CA ILE A 91 16.10 -8.62 4.81
C ILE A 91 16.29 -9.19 3.41
N SER A 92 15.31 -8.97 2.56
CA SER A 92 15.45 -9.15 1.12
C SER A 92 14.80 -8.00 0.36
N ILE A 93 15.35 -7.68 -0.81
CA ILE A 93 14.82 -6.62 -1.68
C ILE A 93 14.50 -7.22 -3.03
N MET A 94 13.25 -7.09 -3.46
CA MET A 94 12.83 -7.34 -4.83
C MET A 94 12.71 -5.99 -5.54
N PRO A 95 13.66 -5.63 -6.42
CA PRO A 95 13.58 -4.39 -7.18
C PRO A 95 12.53 -4.48 -8.28
N GLU A 96 12.06 -3.34 -8.80
CA GLU A 96 11.12 -3.23 -9.91
C GLU A 96 11.55 -4.07 -11.13
N SER A 97 12.85 -4.03 -11.48
CA SER A 97 13.43 -4.89 -12.51
C SER A 97 14.04 -6.14 -11.88
N PRO A 98 13.54 -7.35 -12.19
CA PRO A 98 13.91 -8.58 -11.49
C PRO A 98 15.40 -8.95 -11.50
N GLY A 99 16.19 -8.51 -12.50
CA GLY A 99 17.63 -8.81 -12.57
C GLY A 99 17.94 -10.31 -12.62
N LEU A 100 17.17 -11.07 -13.41
CA LEU A 100 17.34 -12.52 -13.60
C LEU A 100 18.33 -12.83 -14.72
N TYR A 101 19.04 -13.93 -14.62
CA TYR A 101 19.83 -14.49 -15.71
C TYR A 101 18.92 -15.16 -16.71
N LEU A 102 18.58 -14.45 -17.80
CA LEU A 102 17.56 -14.87 -18.77
C LEU A 102 17.90 -16.17 -19.52
N ARG A 103 19.19 -16.52 -19.65
CA ARG A 103 19.64 -17.74 -20.31
C ARG A 103 19.56 -18.97 -19.41
N LEU A 104 19.52 -18.77 -18.09
CA LEU A 104 19.40 -19.84 -17.11
C LEU A 104 17.93 -20.21 -16.90
N SER A 105 17.70 -21.48 -16.55
CA SER A 105 16.39 -21.93 -16.07
C SER A 105 16.01 -21.27 -14.73
N VAL A 106 14.74 -21.36 -14.35
CA VAL A 106 14.28 -20.90 -13.02
C VAL A 106 15.09 -21.57 -11.91
N LEU A 107 15.27 -22.88 -11.96
CA LEU A 107 16.02 -23.64 -10.98
C LEU A 107 17.49 -23.21 -10.91
N GLU A 108 18.14 -23.01 -12.06
CA GLU A 108 19.54 -22.57 -12.11
C GLU A 108 19.69 -21.14 -11.57
N ASN A 109 18.76 -20.23 -11.86
CA ASN A 109 18.73 -18.90 -11.24
C ASN A 109 18.66 -19.02 -9.71
N LEU A 110 17.72 -19.82 -9.19
CA LEU A 110 17.57 -19.97 -7.74
C LEU A 110 18.79 -20.61 -7.09
N ARG A 111 19.42 -21.61 -7.73
CA ARG A 111 20.68 -22.22 -7.25
C ARG A 111 21.80 -21.19 -7.19
N CYS A 112 22.00 -20.42 -8.26
CA CYS A 112 23.03 -19.39 -8.30
C CYS A 112 22.89 -18.39 -7.14
N PHE A 113 21.67 -17.93 -6.85
CA PHE A 113 21.42 -17.01 -5.73
C PHE A 113 21.46 -17.71 -4.36
N ALA A 114 21.03 -18.97 -4.26
CA ALA A 114 21.15 -19.74 -3.02
C ALA A 114 22.61 -19.94 -2.61
N ASP A 115 23.48 -20.22 -3.59
CA ASP A 115 24.94 -20.34 -3.36
C ASP A 115 25.55 -18.99 -2.97
N LEU A 116 25.16 -17.90 -3.66
CA LEU A 116 25.63 -16.55 -3.35
C LEU A 116 25.24 -16.10 -1.95
N TYR A 117 24.01 -16.44 -1.53
CA TYR A 117 23.49 -16.09 -0.20
C TYR A 117 23.88 -17.11 0.88
N GLN A 118 24.58 -18.17 0.51
CA GLN A 118 24.97 -19.26 1.42
C GLN A 118 23.75 -19.85 2.15
N VAL A 119 22.65 -20.08 1.41
CA VAL A 119 21.39 -20.58 1.98
C VAL A 119 21.58 -21.99 2.55
N PRO A 120 21.31 -22.20 3.85
CA PRO A 120 21.37 -23.54 4.43
C PRO A 120 20.34 -24.48 3.78
N LYS A 121 20.73 -25.74 3.53
CA LYS A 121 19.85 -26.76 2.92
C LYS A 121 19.21 -26.25 1.61
N ALA A 122 20.00 -25.58 0.77
CA ALA A 122 19.54 -24.90 -0.45
C ALA A 122 18.58 -25.72 -1.33
N PRO A 123 18.78 -27.04 -1.58
CA PRO A 123 17.82 -27.79 -2.40
C PRO A 123 16.40 -27.79 -1.83
N ALA A 124 16.23 -28.11 -0.55
CA ALA A 124 14.91 -28.11 0.08
C ALA A 124 14.30 -26.70 0.10
N ARG A 125 15.10 -25.67 0.40
CA ARG A 125 14.63 -24.28 0.39
C ARG A 125 14.20 -23.81 -1.00
N ILE A 126 14.87 -24.26 -2.05
CA ILE A 126 14.49 -23.97 -3.45
C ILE A 126 13.15 -24.62 -3.78
N ASP A 127 12.93 -25.87 -3.36
CA ASP A 127 11.65 -26.56 -3.57
C ASP A 127 10.51 -25.81 -2.83
N ASP A 128 10.71 -25.42 -1.57
CA ASP A 128 9.74 -24.64 -0.78
C ASP A 128 9.37 -23.31 -1.43
N VAL A 129 10.36 -22.57 -1.95
CA VAL A 129 10.06 -21.26 -2.58
C VAL A 129 9.43 -21.44 -3.96
N LEU A 130 9.78 -22.47 -4.73
CA LEU A 130 9.13 -22.80 -6.00
C LEU A 130 7.65 -23.13 -5.81
N GLU A 131 7.34 -23.92 -4.78
CA GLU A 131 5.96 -24.24 -4.40
C GLU A 131 5.22 -22.96 -3.96
N ALA A 132 5.82 -22.16 -3.09
CA ALA A 132 5.24 -20.93 -2.57
C ALA A 132 4.84 -19.95 -3.70
N VAL A 133 5.66 -19.83 -4.77
CA VAL A 133 5.37 -18.98 -5.92
C VAL A 133 4.66 -19.70 -7.07
N ARG A 134 4.29 -20.97 -6.90
CA ARG A 134 3.59 -21.81 -7.89
C ARG A 134 4.36 -21.90 -9.22
N LEU A 135 5.65 -22.22 -9.15
CA LEU A 135 6.55 -22.38 -10.31
C LEU A 135 7.24 -23.76 -10.36
N THR A 136 6.83 -24.73 -9.56
CA THR A 136 7.41 -26.07 -9.51
C THR A 136 7.43 -26.72 -10.89
N ASP A 137 6.32 -26.67 -11.64
CA ASP A 137 6.21 -27.25 -12.98
C ASP A 137 7.03 -26.53 -14.04
N ARG A 138 7.50 -25.32 -13.73
CA ARG A 138 8.28 -24.44 -14.61
C ARG A 138 9.75 -24.32 -14.22
N ALA A 139 10.18 -25.11 -13.24
CA ALA A 139 11.54 -25.01 -12.68
C ALA A 139 12.65 -25.17 -13.74
N LYS A 140 12.38 -25.92 -14.81
CA LYS A 140 13.32 -26.17 -15.92
C LYS A 140 13.21 -25.20 -17.07
N ASP A 141 12.20 -24.34 -17.10
CA ASP A 141 12.00 -23.34 -18.17
C ASP A 141 13.08 -22.26 -18.06
N ALA A 142 13.63 -21.83 -19.21
CA ALA A 142 14.55 -20.70 -19.24
C ALA A 142 13.83 -19.42 -18.84
N CYS A 143 14.41 -18.59 -17.96
CA CYS A 143 13.77 -17.35 -17.50
C CYS A 143 13.46 -16.38 -18.64
N GLY A 144 14.22 -16.40 -19.72
CA GLY A 144 13.99 -15.59 -20.91
C GLY A 144 12.70 -15.93 -21.68
N SER A 145 12.24 -17.19 -21.62
CA SER A 145 11.00 -17.64 -22.27
C SER A 145 9.74 -17.35 -21.46
N LEU A 146 9.89 -16.96 -20.18
CA LEU A 146 8.77 -16.70 -19.31
C LEU A 146 8.12 -15.33 -19.59
N SER A 147 6.80 -15.24 -19.35
CA SER A 147 6.10 -13.95 -19.32
C SER A 147 6.68 -13.02 -18.25
N LYS A 148 6.42 -11.71 -18.35
CA LYS A 148 6.85 -10.74 -17.33
C LYS A 148 6.35 -11.11 -15.93
N GLY A 149 5.08 -11.52 -15.80
CA GLY A 149 4.50 -11.95 -14.53
C GLY A 149 5.14 -13.21 -13.94
N LEU A 150 5.50 -14.19 -14.77
CA LEU A 150 6.23 -15.37 -14.31
C LEU A 150 7.66 -15.02 -13.87
N ARG A 151 8.35 -14.12 -14.59
CA ARG A 151 9.66 -13.60 -14.15
C ARG A 151 9.57 -12.87 -12.81
N GLN A 152 8.49 -12.12 -12.58
CA GLN A 152 8.25 -11.45 -11.30
C GLN A 152 8.10 -12.46 -10.15
N ARG A 153 7.41 -13.58 -10.40
CA ARG A 153 7.32 -14.68 -9.41
C ARG A 153 8.69 -15.35 -9.16
N VAL A 154 9.53 -15.50 -10.18
CA VAL A 154 10.92 -16.00 -9.99
C VAL A 154 11.73 -15.03 -9.12
N ALA A 155 11.58 -13.70 -9.35
CA ALA A 155 12.23 -12.70 -8.50
C ALA A 155 11.75 -12.75 -7.04
N LEU A 156 10.45 -12.98 -6.84
CA LEU A 156 9.89 -13.17 -5.50
C LEU A 156 10.43 -14.47 -4.85
N ALA A 157 10.49 -15.59 -5.59
CA ALA A 157 11.11 -16.82 -5.11
C ALA A 157 12.58 -16.60 -4.67
N ARG A 158 13.35 -15.88 -5.50
CA ARG A 158 14.73 -15.50 -5.15
C ARG A 158 14.80 -14.68 -3.86
N ALA A 159 13.90 -13.71 -3.70
CA ALA A 159 13.86 -12.86 -2.52
C ALA A 159 13.50 -13.66 -1.24
N LEU A 160 12.77 -14.76 -1.39
CA LEU A 160 12.38 -15.62 -0.28
C LEU A 160 13.44 -16.67 0.10
N LEU A 161 14.49 -16.88 -0.71
CA LEU A 161 15.53 -17.88 -0.44
C LEU A 161 16.22 -17.70 0.92
N SER A 162 16.50 -16.46 1.30
CA SER A 162 17.19 -16.11 2.55
C SER A 162 16.30 -16.11 3.79
N ASP A 163 15.01 -16.47 3.67
CA ASP A 163 14.04 -16.44 4.76
C ASP A 163 14.00 -15.09 5.50
N PRO A 164 13.72 -14.00 4.80
CA PRO A 164 13.87 -12.66 5.35
C PRO A 164 12.82 -12.35 6.42
N GLN A 165 13.23 -11.63 7.47
CA GLN A 165 12.30 -11.05 8.47
C GLN A 165 11.51 -9.87 7.88
N VAL A 166 12.13 -9.11 6.96
CA VAL A 166 11.51 -8.00 6.24
C VAL A 166 11.77 -8.14 4.74
N LEU A 167 10.69 -8.15 3.97
CA LEU A 167 10.72 -8.22 2.51
C LEU A 167 10.34 -6.86 1.93
N PHE A 168 11.28 -6.22 1.24
CA PHE A 168 11.03 -5.01 0.47
C PHE A 168 10.61 -5.37 -0.95
N LEU A 169 9.47 -4.88 -1.39
CA LEU A 169 8.93 -5.04 -2.74
C LEU A 169 8.83 -3.68 -3.42
N ASP A 170 9.71 -3.40 -4.38
CA ASP A 170 9.72 -2.13 -5.10
C ASP A 170 8.92 -2.28 -6.40
N GLU A 171 7.69 -1.70 -6.43
CA GLU A 171 6.76 -1.73 -7.57
C GLU A 171 6.53 -3.17 -8.13
N PRO A 172 6.10 -4.15 -7.31
CA PRO A 172 6.12 -5.57 -7.65
C PRO A 172 5.22 -5.96 -8.83
N THR A 173 4.25 -5.14 -9.19
CA THR A 173 3.30 -5.38 -10.29
C THR A 173 3.46 -4.41 -11.46
N SER A 174 4.51 -3.56 -11.43
CA SER A 174 4.76 -2.58 -12.48
C SER A 174 4.80 -3.21 -13.88
N GLY A 175 3.93 -2.70 -14.76
CA GLY A 175 3.82 -3.14 -16.16
C GLY A 175 3.40 -4.60 -16.34
N LEU A 176 2.72 -5.20 -15.38
CA LEU A 176 2.01 -6.46 -15.53
C LEU A 176 0.59 -6.21 -16.04
N ASP A 177 0.07 -7.20 -16.81
CA ASP A 177 -1.34 -7.25 -17.10
C ASP A 177 -2.17 -7.54 -15.83
N PRO A 178 -3.49 -7.26 -15.80
CA PRO A 178 -4.31 -7.43 -14.60
C PRO A 178 -4.33 -8.86 -14.04
N VAL A 179 -4.23 -9.88 -14.89
CA VAL A 179 -4.24 -11.29 -14.45
C VAL A 179 -2.93 -11.65 -13.76
N ALA A 180 -1.80 -11.24 -14.36
CA ALA A 180 -0.48 -11.44 -13.77
C ALA A 180 -0.31 -10.65 -12.47
N ALA A 181 -0.79 -9.39 -12.41
CA ALA A 181 -0.77 -8.57 -11.21
C ALA A 181 -1.57 -9.24 -10.07
N ARG A 182 -2.80 -9.72 -10.36
CA ARG A 182 -3.61 -10.43 -9.37
C ARG A 182 -2.90 -11.66 -8.80
N ALA A 183 -2.21 -12.40 -9.63
CA ALA A 183 -1.47 -13.57 -9.18
C ALA A 183 -0.28 -13.22 -8.26
N VAL A 184 0.36 -12.06 -8.47
CA VAL A 184 1.39 -11.53 -7.54
C VAL A 184 0.74 -11.04 -6.24
N HIS A 185 -0.41 -10.39 -6.30
CA HIS A 185 -1.18 -9.98 -5.11
C HIS A 185 -1.55 -11.19 -4.23
N ASP A 186 -2.04 -12.26 -4.84
CA ASP A 186 -2.41 -13.48 -4.11
C ASP A 186 -1.20 -14.12 -3.42
N LEU A 187 0.00 -14.00 -4.04
CA LEU A 187 1.25 -14.43 -3.41
C LEU A 187 1.63 -13.55 -2.22
N ILE A 188 1.56 -12.22 -2.36
CA ILE A 188 1.82 -11.27 -1.26
C ILE A 188 0.89 -11.55 -0.08
N ASP A 189 -0.39 -11.78 -0.36
CA ASP A 189 -1.40 -12.13 0.64
C ASP A 189 -1.08 -13.46 1.35
N SER A 190 -0.56 -14.45 0.61
CA SER A 190 -0.13 -15.72 1.20
C SER A 190 1.09 -15.56 2.12
N LEU A 191 2.04 -14.68 1.76
CA LEU A 191 3.20 -14.35 2.58
C LEU A 191 2.81 -13.60 3.85
N ARG A 192 1.87 -12.63 3.74
CA ARG A 192 1.26 -11.94 4.89
C ARG A 192 0.67 -12.94 5.89
N LYS A 193 -0.16 -13.88 5.41
CA LYS A 193 -0.77 -14.93 6.26
C LYS A 193 0.27 -15.83 6.94
N ARG A 194 1.47 -15.95 6.40
CA ARG A 194 2.61 -16.65 7.00
C ARG A 194 3.41 -15.78 7.96
N GLY A 195 3.01 -14.53 8.20
CA GLY A 195 3.66 -13.61 9.13
C GLY A 195 4.90 -12.91 8.59
N VAL A 196 5.12 -12.88 7.27
CA VAL A 196 6.23 -12.13 6.66
C VAL A 196 5.92 -10.64 6.73
N THR A 197 6.85 -9.84 7.26
CA THR A 197 6.75 -8.38 7.22
C THR A 197 7.08 -7.88 5.83
N ILE A 198 6.22 -7.07 5.24
CA ILE A 198 6.37 -6.59 3.86
C ILE A 198 6.34 -5.07 3.82
N PHE A 199 7.38 -4.47 3.26
CA PHE A 199 7.41 -3.06 2.87
C PHE A 199 7.22 -2.97 1.36
N LEU A 200 6.05 -2.49 0.94
CA LEU A 200 5.62 -2.42 -0.46
C LEU A 200 5.69 -0.99 -0.97
N THR A 201 6.41 -0.70 -2.05
CA THR A 201 6.25 0.56 -2.77
C THR A 201 5.35 0.38 -3.97
N THR A 202 4.45 1.32 -4.19
CA THR A 202 3.62 1.38 -5.39
C THR A 202 3.14 2.80 -5.67
N HIS A 203 2.83 3.09 -6.91
CA HIS A 203 2.08 4.28 -7.31
C HIS A 203 0.60 3.94 -7.61
N ARG A 204 0.22 2.67 -7.48
CA ARG A 204 -1.12 2.16 -7.70
C ARG A 204 -1.87 2.10 -6.38
N LEU A 205 -2.80 3.01 -6.21
CA LEU A 205 -3.54 3.18 -4.96
C LEU A 205 -4.55 2.06 -4.72
N ASP A 206 -5.14 1.50 -5.79
CA ASP A 206 -6.00 0.32 -5.75
C ASP A 206 -5.28 -0.94 -5.21
N GLU A 207 -4.01 -1.08 -5.57
CA GLU A 207 -3.16 -2.17 -5.09
C GLU A 207 -2.86 -2.05 -3.59
N ALA A 208 -2.49 -0.84 -3.17
CA ALA A 208 -2.20 -0.57 -1.77
C ALA A 208 -3.43 -0.73 -0.87
N GLU A 209 -4.60 -0.25 -1.32
CA GLU A 209 -5.87 -0.42 -0.62
C GLU A 209 -6.22 -1.89 -0.39
N ARG A 210 -5.89 -2.73 -1.35
CA ARG A 210 -6.17 -4.17 -1.28
C ARG A 210 -5.20 -4.95 -0.40
N LEU A 211 -3.90 -4.60 -0.41
CA LEU A 211 -2.84 -5.43 0.14
C LEU A 211 -2.33 -4.95 1.51
N CYS A 212 -2.38 -3.63 1.76
CA CYS A 212 -1.68 -3.05 2.88
C CYS A 212 -2.58 -2.92 4.12
N ASP A 213 -2.01 -3.24 5.27
CA ASP A 213 -2.65 -3.00 6.58
C ASP A 213 -2.65 -1.51 6.90
N ARG A 214 -1.53 -0.84 6.58
CA ARG A 214 -1.35 0.61 6.68
C ARG A 214 -0.58 1.13 5.47
N VAL A 215 -0.80 2.39 5.17
CA VAL A 215 -0.15 3.09 4.07
C VAL A 215 0.46 4.39 4.54
N ALA A 216 1.58 4.76 3.92
CA ALA A 216 2.19 6.08 4.03
C ALA A 216 2.16 6.75 2.66
N ILE A 217 1.67 7.98 2.57
CA ILE A 217 1.66 8.78 1.35
C ILE A 217 2.86 9.73 1.38
N LEU A 218 3.75 9.57 0.41
CA LEU A 218 4.99 10.33 0.27
C LEU A 218 4.94 11.24 -0.96
N SER A 219 5.35 12.50 -0.74
CA SER A 219 5.65 13.47 -1.80
C SER A 219 6.90 14.25 -1.39
N THR A 220 8.08 13.62 -1.47
CA THR A 220 9.37 14.03 -0.91
C THR A 220 9.36 14.04 0.62
N THR A 221 8.32 14.56 1.25
CA THR A 221 8.02 14.45 2.68
C THR A 221 6.83 13.53 2.90
N LEU A 222 6.71 13.02 4.11
CA LEU A 222 5.58 12.19 4.51
C LEU A 222 4.34 13.08 4.71
N ARG A 223 3.22 12.73 4.06
CA ARG A 223 1.97 13.49 4.13
C ARG A 223 1.02 12.93 5.19
N THR A 224 0.85 11.63 5.20
CA THR A 224 0.01 10.94 6.16
C THR A 224 0.42 9.48 6.28
N ILE A 225 0.07 8.87 7.41
CA ILE A 225 0.15 7.42 7.65
C ILE A 225 -1.13 6.97 8.32
N GLY A 226 -1.72 5.89 7.82
CA GLY A 226 -2.92 5.34 8.44
C GLY A 226 -3.39 4.07 7.76
N ARG A 227 -4.44 3.46 8.29
CA ARG A 227 -5.17 2.41 7.58
C ARG A 227 -5.94 3.05 6.43
N PRO A 228 -6.03 2.41 5.25
CA PRO A 228 -6.79 2.95 4.12
C PRO A 228 -8.19 3.43 4.49
N GLU A 229 -8.92 2.65 5.28
CA GLU A 229 -10.27 3.00 5.75
C GLU A 229 -10.29 4.22 6.67
N GLN A 230 -9.33 4.32 7.59
CA GLN A 230 -9.25 5.46 8.51
C GLN A 230 -8.94 6.76 7.76
N LEU A 231 -7.99 6.73 6.81
CA LEU A 231 -7.65 7.90 6.00
C LEU A 231 -8.83 8.41 5.18
N ARG A 232 -9.68 7.51 4.69
CA ARG A 232 -10.93 7.89 4.01
C ARG A 232 -11.91 8.55 4.96
N ASP A 233 -12.15 7.91 6.11
CA ASP A 233 -13.10 8.41 7.12
C ASP A 233 -12.69 9.76 7.73
N GLU A 234 -11.39 10.06 7.79
CA GLU A 234 -10.86 11.35 8.29
C GLU A 234 -11.02 12.48 7.28
N LEU A 235 -10.93 12.19 5.97
CA LEU A 235 -10.95 13.21 4.92
C LEU A 235 -12.33 13.41 4.29
N PHE A 236 -13.16 12.38 4.28
CA PHE A 236 -14.43 12.39 3.59
C PHE A 236 -15.60 12.08 4.53
N ALA A 237 -16.62 12.91 4.48
CA ALA A 237 -17.87 12.60 5.15
C ALA A 237 -18.51 11.36 4.52
N ARG A 238 -19.05 10.47 5.35
CA ARG A 238 -19.85 9.33 4.86
C ARG A 238 -21.15 9.85 4.26
N THR A 239 -21.43 9.50 3.02
CA THR A 239 -22.63 9.95 2.35
C THR A 239 -23.41 8.82 1.70
N LEU A 240 -24.73 9.03 1.54
CA LEU A 240 -25.63 8.24 0.73
C LEU A 240 -26.10 9.07 -0.44
N THR A 241 -25.90 8.59 -1.66
CA THR A 241 -26.47 9.19 -2.86
C THR A 241 -27.78 8.48 -3.22
N VAL A 242 -28.85 9.25 -3.25
CA VAL A 242 -30.20 8.80 -3.64
C VAL A 242 -30.52 9.37 -5.01
N ARG A 243 -30.97 8.53 -5.93
CA ARG A 243 -31.52 8.98 -7.23
C ARG A 243 -32.96 8.50 -7.37
N THR A 244 -33.84 9.41 -7.73
CA THR A 244 -35.26 9.15 -8.00
C THR A 244 -35.58 9.36 -9.48
N ALA A 245 -36.66 8.79 -9.98
CA ALA A 245 -37.10 9.00 -11.37
C ALA A 245 -37.56 10.43 -11.62
N HIS A 246 -38.18 11.01 -10.61
CA HIS A 246 -38.70 12.39 -10.61
C HIS A 246 -38.16 13.14 -9.38
N PRO A 247 -38.04 14.49 -9.44
CA PRO A 247 -37.69 15.28 -8.27
C PRO A 247 -38.69 15.06 -7.13
N LEU A 248 -38.17 14.97 -5.89
CA LEU A 248 -39.05 14.94 -4.71
C LEU A 248 -39.73 16.30 -4.52
N PRO A 249 -41.05 16.34 -4.27
CA PRO A 249 -41.75 17.61 -4.04
C PRO A 249 -41.26 18.35 -2.78
N GLU A 250 -41.00 17.60 -1.71
CA GLU A 250 -40.58 18.10 -0.39
C GLU A 250 -39.44 17.25 0.19
N PRO A 251 -38.20 17.37 -0.32
CA PRO A 251 -37.06 16.54 0.14
C PRO A 251 -36.79 16.72 1.64
N ASP A 252 -36.95 17.92 2.17
CA ASP A 252 -36.82 18.21 3.59
C ASP A 252 -37.71 17.35 4.47
N ARG A 253 -38.96 17.11 4.05
CA ARG A 253 -39.89 16.23 4.80
C ARG A 253 -39.46 14.78 4.79
N VAL A 254 -38.77 14.36 3.74
CA VAL A 254 -38.30 12.97 3.59
C VAL A 254 -37.04 12.72 4.41
N PHE A 255 -36.10 13.69 4.44
CA PHE A 255 -34.73 13.40 4.93
C PHE A 255 -34.39 14.04 6.28
N ARG A 256 -35.09 15.14 6.72
CA ARG A 256 -34.66 15.98 7.85
C ARG A 256 -34.59 15.23 9.20
N ASP A 257 -35.57 14.36 9.48
CA ASP A 257 -35.73 13.72 10.80
C ASP A 257 -35.37 12.23 10.79
N LEU A 258 -34.59 11.78 9.80
CA LEU A 258 -34.20 10.39 9.71
C LEU A 258 -33.04 10.08 10.67
N PRO A 259 -33.09 8.93 11.36
CA PRO A 259 -31.97 8.45 12.16
C PRO A 259 -30.70 8.32 11.30
N ASN A 260 -29.56 8.65 11.86
CA ASN A 260 -28.24 8.57 11.22
C ASN A 260 -28.07 9.52 10.00
N VAL A 261 -28.99 10.39 9.66
CA VAL A 261 -28.84 11.46 8.67
C VAL A 261 -28.51 12.76 9.39
N ILE A 262 -27.35 13.35 9.05
CA ILE A 262 -26.85 14.62 9.63
C ILE A 262 -27.37 15.82 8.81
N GLY A 263 -27.44 15.64 7.50
CA GLY A 263 -27.88 16.67 6.57
C GLY A 263 -27.98 16.12 5.15
N TRP A 264 -28.48 16.94 4.24
CA TRP A 264 -28.60 16.59 2.83
C TRP A 264 -28.50 17.83 1.93
N HIS A 265 -28.18 17.62 0.65
CA HIS A 265 -28.25 18.63 -0.39
C HIS A 265 -28.61 17.99 -1.73
N GLU A 266 -29.09 18.79 -2.67
CA GLU A 266 -29.35 18.36 -4.04
C GLU A 266 -28.07 18.42 -4.87
N ASP A 267 -27.81 17.34 -5.63
CA ASP A 267 -26.76 17.23 -6.62
C ASP A 267 -27.38 16.92 -8.00
N GLY A 268 -28.15 17.89 -8.52
CA GLY A 268 -28.93 17.75 -9.74
C GLY A 268 -30.41 17.48 -9.50
N ARG A 269 -31.21 17.46 -10.59
CA ARG A 269 -32.67 17.48 -10.57
C ARG A 269 -33.40 16.37 -9.80
N SER A 270 -32.78 15.26 -9.57
CA SER A 270 -33.39 14.08 -8.92
C SER A 270 -32.35 13.26 -8.19
N THR A 271 -31.25 13.91 -7.77
CA THR A 271 -30.16 13.29 -7.04
C THR A 271 -29.98 14.05 -5.73
N TYR A 272 -29.95 13.30 -4.64
CA TYR A 272 -29.81 13.83 -3.28
C TYR A 272 -28.62 13.18 -2.62
N VAL A 273 -27.74 13.95 -2.02
CA VAL A 273 -26.59 13.48 -1.26
C VAL A 273 -26.86 13.74 0.22
N LEU A 274 -26.95 12.67 0.99
CA LEU A 274 -27.20 12.69 2.42
C LEU A 274 -25.88 12.46 3.17
N THR A 275 -25.51 13.36 4.03
CA THR A 275 -24.40 13.13 4.98
C THR A 275 -24.93 12.28 6.15
N VAL A 276 -24.26 11.17 6.43
CA VAL A 276 -24.74 10.18 7.39
C VAL A 276 -23.65 9.82 8.41
N THR A 277 -24.07 9.38 9.60
CA THR A 277 -23.14 8.84 10.60
C THR A 277 -22.67 7.43 10.24
N ASP A 278 -23.59 6.63 9.70
CA ASP A 278 -23.33 5.25 9.23
C ASP A 278 -24.26 4.95 8.05
N ALA A 279 -23.67 4.70 6.89
CA ALA A 279 -24.42 4.43 5.66
C ALA A 279 -25.23 3.12 5.73
N THR A 280 -24.74 2.11 6.44
CA THR A 280 -25.40 0.81 6.58
C THR A 280 -26.67 0.92 7.44
N LEU A 281 -26.62 1.76 8.46
CA LEU A 281 -27.76 2.03 9.34
C LEU A 281 -28.74 3.03 8.71
N ALA A 282 -28.25 4.04 7.99
CA ALA A 282 -29.09 5.06 7.39
C ALA A 282 -29.86 4.58 6.15
N ALA A 283 -29.24 3.74 5.30
CA ALA A 283 -29.84 3.32 4.03
C ALA A 283 -31.22 2.65 4.16
N PRO A 284 -31.48 1.75 5.12
CA PRO A 284 -32.82 1.18 5.32
C PRO A 284 -33.87 2.22 5.71
N ASP A 285 -33.49 3.21 6.56
CA ASP A 285 -34.42 4.24 7.01
C ASP A 285 -34.74 5.23 5.89
N VAL A 286 -33.73 5.64 5.12
CA VAL A 286 -33.88 6.44 3.90
C VAL A 286 -34.78 5.74 2.89
N THR A 287 -34.57 4.43 2.67
CA THR A 287 -35.40 3.64 1.75
C THR A 287 -36.86 3.63 2.18
N ARG A 288 -37.14 3.38 3.48
CA ARG A 288 -38.51 3.38 4.01
C ARG A 288 -39.18 4.75 3.89
N ALA A 289 -38.44 5.83 4.13
CA ALA A 289 -38.96 7.18 4.02
C ALA A 289 -39.35 7.52 2.58
N LEU A 290 -38.50 7.19 1.61
CA LEU A 290 -38.77 7.39 0.19
C LEU A 290 -39.99 6.58 -0.30
N VAL A 291 -40.09 5.33 0.10
CA VAL A 291 -41.25 4.47 -0.25
C VAL A 291 -42.54 5.02 0.38
N LYS A 292 -42.47 5.50 1.63
CA LYS A 292 -43.63 6.12 2.29
C LYS A 292 -44.10 7.41 1.62
N ASP A 293 -43.18 8.12 0.96
CA ASP A 293 -43.46 9.37 0.20
C ASP A 293 -43.80 9.07 -1.29
N ASP A 294 -44.03 7.78 -1.63
CA ASP A 294 -44.41 7.31 -2.98
C ASP A 294 -43.35 7.69 -4.05
N ALA A 295 -42.08 7.75 -3.66
CA ALA A 295 -40.98 8.12 -4.54
C ALA A 295 -40.49 6.93 -5.38
N ASP A 296 -40.38 7.11 -6.69
CA ASP A 296 -39.79 6.14 -7.61
C ASP A 296 -38.26 6.12 -7.47
N VAL A 297 -37.75 5.27 -6.58
CA VAL A 297 -36.31 5.15 -6.28
C VAL A 297 -35.59 4.38 -7.38
N LEU A 298 -34.61 5.00 -8.02
CA LEU A 298 -33.75 4.35 -9.01
C LEU A 298 -32.51 3.73 -8.38
N THR A 299 -31.85 4.46 -7.48
CA THR A 299 -30.65 3.94 -6.76
C THR A 299 -30.54 4.57 -5.38
N ILE A 300 -30.03 3.79 -4.44
CA ILE A 300 -29.46 4.27 -3.17
C ILE A 300 -28.08 3.62 -3.07
N SER A 301 -27.04 4.45 -3.02
CA SER A 301 -25.66 3.97 -2.93
C SER A 301 -24.87 4.76 -1.89
N ALA A 302 -24.09 4.04 -1.09
CA ALA A 302 -23.10 4.70 -0.25
C ALA A 302 -21.96 5.24 -1.13
N SER A 303 -21.46 6.43 -0.81
CA SER A 303 -20.25 6.93 -1.46
C SER A 303 -19.07 6.10 -1.00
N HIS A 304 -18.34 5.57 -1.95
CA HIS A 304 -17.09 4.87 -1.71
C HIS A 304 -15.95 5.76 -2.19
N HIS A 305 -15.39 6.53 -1.25
CA HIS A 305 -14.12 7.19 -1.52
C HIS A 305 -13.00 6.16 -1.55
N SER A 306 -12.09 6.30 -2.51
CA SER A 306 -10.91 5.43 -2.69
C SER A 306 -9.68 6.08 -2.06
N LEU A 307 -8.59 5.32 -1.94
CA LEU A 307 -7.28 5.92 -1.63
C LEU A 307 -6.83 6.94 -2.70
N GLU A 308 -7.36 6.85 -3.92
CA GLU A 308 -7.09 7.82 -4.98
C GLU A 308 -7.70 9.19 -4.63
N ASP A 309 -8.93 9.20 -4.11
CA ASP A 309 -9.56 10.44 -3.65
C ASP A 309 -8.78 11.06 -2.47
N VAL A 310 -8.34 10.22 -1.50
CA VAL A 310 -7.46 10.65 -0.40
C VAL A 310 -6.16 11.28 -0.94
N TYR A 311 -5.53 10.63 -1.89
CA TYR A 311 -4.29 11.09 -2.49
C TYR A 311 -4.46 12.42 -3.22
N LEU A 312 -5.53 12.56 -4.02
CA LEU A 312 -5.84 13.78 -4.76
C LEU A 312 -6.10 14.95 -3.82
N GLU A 313 -6.84 14.74 -2.73
CA GLU A 313 -7.11 15.77 -1.73
C GLU A 313 -5.81 16.26 -1.06
N LEU A 314 -4.93 15.32 -0.65
CA LEU A 314 -3.67 15.66 0.01
C LEU A 314 -2.67 16.38 -0.91
N VAL A 315 -2.65 16.03 -2.20
CA VAL A 315 -1.72 16.63 -3.18
C VAL A 315 -2.27 17.95 -3.73
N SER A 316 -3.59 18.08 -3.89
CA SER A 316 -4.22 19.33 -4.37
C SER A 316 -4.03 20.50 -3.39
N ASN A 317 -4.04 20.21 -2.10
CA ASN A 317 -3.82 21.20 -1.05
C ASN A 317 -2.38 21.77 -1.04
N ASP A 318 -1.37 21.02 -1.55
CA ASP A 318 0.00 21.53 -1.69
C ASP A 318 0.15 22.59 -2.79
N GLY A 319 -0.62 22.49 -3.87
CA GLY A 319 -0.58 23.46 -4.97
C GLY A 319 -1.10 24.85 -4.63
N GLN A 320 -1.81 25.00 -3.50
CA GLN A 320 -2.36 26.28 -3.06
C GLN A 320 -1.44 27.05 -2.10
N THR A 321 -0.49 26.40 -1.46
CA THR A 321 0.45 27.04 -0.52
C THR A 321 1.66 27.69 -1.19
N ASP A 322 1.91 27.41 -2.46
CA ASP A 322 3.11 27.89 -3.18
C ASP A 322 2.80 29.08 -4.14
N ARG A 323 1.66 29.75 -4.02
CA ARG A 323 1.41 31.02 -4.70
C ARG A 323 1.88 32.15 -3.79
N PRO A 324 2.90 32.94 -4.17
CA PRO A 324 3.24 34.14 -3.45
C PRO A 324 2.02 35.06 -3.48
N ARG A 325 1.57 35.50 -2.31
CA ARG A 325 0.53 36.55 -2.21
C ARG A 325 1.08 37.81 -2.87
N PRO A 326 0.27 38.51 -3.69
CA PRO A 326 0.65 39.70 -4.39
C PRO A 326 1.04 40.85 -3.45
#